data_b37777a6c1073f201739576b46f1ad95
#
_entry.id   b37777a6c1073f201739576b46f1ad95
#
_cell.length_a   1.000
_cell.length_b   1.000
_cell.length_c   1.000
_cell.angle_alpha   90.00
_cell.angle_beta   90.00
_cell.angle_gamma   90.00
#
_symmetry.space_group_name_H-M   'P 1'
#
loop_
_entity.id
_entity.type
_entity.pdbx_description
1 polymer ?
#
loop_
_entity_poly.entity_id
_entity_poly.type
_entity_poly.pdbx_seq_one_letter_code
_entity_poly.pdbx_strand_id
1 'polypeptide(L)'
;MPAAGDVDIMITAEMMEAGRSIMRGFVTPDRTVLITSTHRALAVSEKMVPGDGIASSAEVMAAAELAARQLIAADFDALAIANGSVISATLFGALAGSGALPFPREAFEDAIRASGKGVARADRLPEGDAADHGPRWSEKGGGVSRTLAYGR
;
A
#
# COMPACT_ATOMS: atom_id res chain seq x y z
N MET A 1 -5.52 -18.16 10.61
CA MET A 1 -5.01 -17.77 9.29
C MET A 1 -6.15 -17.86 8.29
N PRO A 2 -6.36 -16.87 7.42
CA PRO A 2 -7.38 -16.98 6.38
C PRO A 2 -7.05 -18.15 5.43
N ALA A 3 -8.07 -18.68 4.76
CA ALA A 3 -7.85 -19.67 3.72
C ALA A 3 -7.31 -19.00 2.44
N ALA A 4 -6.59 -19.76 1.63
CA ALA A 4 -6.18 -19.30 0.30
C ALA A 4 -7.41 -18.93 -0.52
N GLY A 5 -7.38 -17.79 -1.22
CA GLY A 5 -8.48 -17.26 -2.01
C GLY A 5 -9.62 -16.62 -1.22
N ASP A 6 -9.53 -16.55 0.11
CA ASP A 6 -10.59 -16.00 0.96
C ASP A 6 -10.19 -14.67 1.62
N VAL A 7 -9.50 -13.82 0.86
CA VAL A 7 -9.01 -12.51 1.33
C VAL A 7 -9.51 -11.41 0.41
N ASP A 8 -10.33 -10.51 0.95
CA ASP A 8 -10.86 -9.36 0.21
C ASP A 8 -9.83 -8.23 0.10
N ILE A 9 -9.09 -7.98 1.19
CA ILE A 9 -8.10 -6.91 1.27
C ILE A 9 -6.82 -7.46 1.93
N MET A 10 -5.70 -7.30 1.24
CA MET A 10 -4.37 -7.60 1.76
C MET A 10 -3.56 -6.31 1.84
N ILE A 11 -3.03 -6.01 3.03
CA ILE A 11 -2.17 -4.83 3.25
C ILE A 11 -0.81 -5.31 3.70
N THR A 12 0.24 -4.87 3.01
CA THR A 12 1.62 -5.21 3.36
C THR A 12 2.49 -3.96 3.45
N ALA A 13 3.31 -3.90 4.50
CA ALA A 13 4.20 -2.77 4.73
C ALA A 13 5.49 -2.85 3.89
N GLU A 14 5.75 -4.00 3.29
CA GLU A 14 6.95 -4.26 2.48
C GLU A 14 6.60 -5.05 1.22
N MET A 15 7.35 -4.79 0.14
CA MET A 15 7.18 -5.45 -1.14
C MET A 15 7.32 -6.97 -1.04
N MET A 16 8.28 -7.45 -0.25
CA MET A 16 8.52 -8.89 -0.10
C MET A 16 7.39 -9.62 0.62
N GLU A 17 6.68 -8.95 1.52
CA GLU A 17 5.48 -9.51 2.16
C GLU A 17 4.33 -9.65 1.16
N ALA A 18 4.20 -8.72 0.20
CA ALA A 18 3.27 -8.88 -0.90
C ALA A 18 3.58 -10.14 -1.71
N GLY A 19 4.84 -10.35 -2.07
CA GLY A 19 5.29 -11.57 -2.76
C GLY A 19 4.96 -12.85 -1.99
N ARG A 20 5.23 -12.88 -0.68
CA ARG A 20 4.89 -14.02 0.17
C ARG A 20 3.38 -14.27 0.24
N SER A 21 2.58 -13.21 0.29
CA SER A 21 1.11 -13.31 0.32
C SER A 21 0.56 -13.88 -0.99
N ILE A 22 1.14 -13.51 -2.12
CA ILE A 22 0.82 -14.07 -3.44
C ILE A 22 1.17 -15.56 -3.47
N MET A 23 2.38 -15.93 -3.08
CA MET A 23 2.84 -17.32 -3.06
C MET A 23 1.98 -18.23 -2.16
N ARG A 24 1.44 -17.68 -1.07
CA ARG A 24 0.52 -18.39 -0.16
C ARG A 24 -0.91 -18.47 -0.68
N GLY A 25 -1.20 -17.87 -1.83
CA GLY A 25 -2.53 -17.86 -2.44
C GLY A 25 -3.53 -16.94 -1.74
N PHE A 26 -3.08 -16.00 -0.93
CA PHE A 26 -3.99 -15.05 -0.26
C PHE A 26 -4.48 -13.96 -1.20
N VAL A 27 -3.67 -13.63 -2.22
CA VAL A 27 -4.01 -12.62 -3.22
C VAL A 27 -4.51 -13.30 -4.48
N THR A 28 -5.74 -12.98 -4.89
CA THR A 28 -6.38 -13.57 -6.07
C THR A 28 -6.98 -12.50 -6.99
N PRO A 29 -6.95 -12.71 -8.32
CA PRO A 29 -7.35 -11.70 -9.29
C PRO A 29 -8.87 -11.46 -9.35
N ASP A 30 -9.66 -12.38 -8.83
CA ASP A 30 -11.11 -12.28 -8.76
C ASP A 30 -11.60 -11.52 -7.53
N ARG A 31 -10.80 -11.46 -6.46
CA ARG A 31 -11.28 -10.99 -5.16
C ARG A 31 -10.43 -9.93 -4.51
N THR A 32 -9.10 -10.10 -4.45
CA THR A 32 -8.25 -9.39 -3.51
C THR A 32 -7.85 -7.99 -3.99
N VAL A 33 -8.09 -6.97 -3.16
CA VAL A 33 -7.43 -5.66 -3.25
C VAL A 33 -6.12 -5.75 -2.49
N LEU A 34 -4.99 -5.61 -3.19
CA LEU A 34 -3.66 -5.60 -2.60
C LEU A 34 -3.17 -4.15 -2.44
N ILE A 35 -2.89 -3.76 -1.20
CA ILE A 35 -2.27 -2.47 -0.84
C ILE A 35 -0.88 -2.77 -0.31
N THR A 36 0.16 -2.31 -0.98
CA THR A 36 1.54 -2.63 -0.61
C THR A 36 2.47 -1.44 -0.70
N SER A 37 3.39 -1.33 0.25
CA SER A 37 4.53 -0.42 0.09
C SER A 37 5.54 -1.02 -0.88
N THR A 38 6.10 -0.17 -1.74
CA THR A 38 7.23 -0.55 -2.61
C THR A 38 8.55 -0.55 -1.85
N HIS A 39 8.55 -0.06 -0.61
CA HIS A 39 9.69 -0.15 0.28
C HIS A 39 10.10 -1.62 0.48
N ARG A 40 11.40 -1.86 0.53
CA ARG A 40 11.99 -3.15 0.75
C ARG A 40 13.00 -3.11 1.89
N ALA A 41 12.66 -3.72 3.01
CA ALA A 41 13.63 -4.04 4.03
C ALA A 41 14.35 -5.34 3.64
N LEU A 42 15.65 -5.26 3.43
CA LEU A 42 16.48 -6.45 3.15
C LEU A 42 16.64 -7.27 4.43
N ALA A 43 16.23 -8.52 4.40
CA ALA A 43 16.55 -9.46 5.47
C ALA A 43 18.07 -9.63 5.60
N VAL A 44 18.55 -9.88 6.83
CA VAL A 44 20.00 -10.07 7.09
C VAL A 44 20.57 -11.21 6.25
N SER A 45 19.79 -12.28 6.05
CA SER A 45 20.15 -13.41 5.18
C SER A 45 20.32 -13.02 3.71
N GLU A 46 19.51 -12.07 3.23
CA GLU A 46 19.59 -11.58 1.86
C GLU A 46 20.82 -10.69 1.64
N LYS A 47 21.32 -10.04 2.68
CA LYS A 47 22.54 -9.22 2.62
C LYS A 47 23.82 -10.05 2.55
N MET A 48 23.78 -11.32 2.98
CA MET A 48 24.94 -12.21 3.09
C MET A 48 25.13 -13.15 1.91
N VAL A 49 24.12 -13.33 1.04
CA VAL A 49 24.19 -14.22 -0.12
C VAL A 49 23.94 -13.40 -1.39
N PRO A 50 24.97 -13.07 -2.18
CA PRO A 50 24.79 -12.48 -3.51
C PRO A 50 24.20 -13.53 -4.46
N GLY A 51 23.03 -13.29 -5.03
CA GLY A 51 22.51 -13.99 -6.21
C GLY A 51 21.17 -14.70 -6.01
N ASP A 52 21.12 -15.96 -5.68
CA ASP A 52 20.06 -16.90 -6.07
C ASP A 52 18.80 -17.00 -5.19
N GLY A 53 18.42 -16.02 -4.44
CA GLY A 53 17.21 -16.11 -3.59
C GLY A 53 16.38 -14.83 -3.53
N ILE A 54 16.82 -13.80 -4.22
CA ILE A 54 16.24 -12.47 -4.13
C ILE A 54 15.38 -12.24 -5.39
N ALA A 55 14.06 -12.46 -5.29
CA ALA A 55 13.14 -11.95 -6.29
C ALA A 55 13.34 -10.45 -6.43
N SER A 56 13.52 -9.95 -7.64
CA SER A 56 13.66 -8.52 -7.87
C SER A 56 12.34 -7.82 -7.51
N SER A 57 12.42 -6.59 -7.04
CA SER A 57 11.20 -5.80 -6.75
C SER A 57 10.32 -5.65 -8.00
N ALA A 58 10.93 -5.64 -9.19
CA ALA A 58 10.20 -5.60 -10.46
C ALA A 58 9.42 -6.89 -10.73
N GLU A 59 9.97 -8.05 -10.41
CA GLU A 59 9.28 -9.35 -10.55
C GLU A 59 8.11 -9.46 -9.58
N VAL A 60 8.30 -9.04 -8.32
CA VAL A 60 7.22 -9.03 -7.32
C VAL A 60 6.12 -8.06 -7.73
N MET A 61 6.47 -6.90 -8.28
CA MET A 61 5.49 -5.93 -8.77
C MET A 61 4.70 -6.49 -9.94
N ALA A 62 5.36 -7.09 -10.93
CA ALA A 62 4.71 -7.73 -12.07
C ALA A 62 3.78 -8.88 -11.62
N ALA A 63 4.22 -9.69 -10.66
CA ALA A 63 3.37 -10.72 -10.07
C ALA A 63 2.16 -10.14 -9.34
N ALA A 64 2.33 -9.03 -8.60
CA ALA A 64 1.25 -8.37 -7.89
C ALA A 64 0.19 -7.78 -8.84
N GLU A 65 0.62 -7.22 -9.97
CA GLU A 65 -0.29 -6.71 -11.02
C GLU A 65 -1.17 -7.80 -11.63
N LEU A 66 -0.65 -9.02 -11.75
CA LEU A 66 -1.39 -10.16 -12.30
C LEU A 66 -2.24 -10.87 -11.23
N ALA A 67 -1.75 -10.94 -10.00
CA ALA A 67 -2.36 -11.70 -8.93
C ALA A 67 -3.49 -10.98 -8.21
N ALA A 68 -3.52 -9.65 -8.20
CA ALA A 68 -4.52 -8.87 -7.48
C ALA A 68 -5.65 -8.40 -8.40
N ARG A 69 -6.88 -8.40 -7.87
CA ARG A 69 -8.01 -7.75 -8.55
C ARG A 69 -7.78 -6.24 -8.71
N GLN A 70 -7.20 -5.62 -7.70
CA GLN A 70 -6.77 -4.23 -7.69
C GLN A 70 -5.46 -4.12 -6.94
N LEU A 71 -4.49 -3.43 -7.51
CA LEU A 71 -3.21 -3.14 -6.88
C LEU A 71 -3.09 -1.66 -6.55
N ILE A 72 -2.75 -1.36 -5.31
CA ILE A 72 -2.38 -0.02 -4.83
C ILE A 72 -0.97 -0.12 -4.26
N ALA A 73 0.00 0.41 -5.00
CA ALA A 73 1.41 0.33 -4.64
C ALA A 73 2.06 1.71 -4.69
N ALA A 74 2.76 2.07 -3.63
CA ALA A 74 3.54 3.28 -3.52
C ALA A 74 4.63 3.10 -2.46
N ASP A 75 5.64 3.98 -2.43
CA ASP A 75 6.58 4.02 -1.30
C ASP A 75 5.92 4.71 -0.10
N PHE A 76 5.10 3.93 0.63
CA PHE A 76 4.38 4.42 1.81
C PHE A 76 5.31 4.72 2.98
N ASP A 77 6.51 4.16 3.01
CA ASP A 77 7.52 4.47 4.02
C ASP A 77 8.13 5.86 3.78
N ALA A 78 8.57 6.14 2.56
CA ALA A 78 9.06 7.47 2.19
C ALA A 78 7.97 8.54 2.38
N LEU A 79 6.71 8.22 2.05
CA LEU A 79 5.58 9.11 2.26
C LEU A 79 5.34 9.39 3.76
N ALA A 80 5.45 8.38 4.60
CA ALA A 80 5.32 8.53 6.04
C ALA A 80 6.43 9.42 6.61
N ILE A 81 7.68 9.19 6.21
CA ILE A 81 8.84 9.99 6.63
C ILE A 81 8.66 11.46 6.21
N ALA A 82 8.30 11.71 4.97
CA ALA A 82 8.10 13.07 4.44
C ALA A 82 7.02 13.85 5.21
N ASN A 83 6.00 13.17 5.72
CA ASN A 83 4.92 13.77 6.52
C ASN A 83 5.14 13.63 8.03
N GLY A 84 6.29 13.16 8.46
CA GLY A 84 6.59 12.94 9.88
C GLY A 84 5.63 11.99 10.56
N SER A 85 5.14 10.99 9.85
CA SER A 85 4.19 9.97 10.28
C SER A 85 4.85 8.59 10.32
N VAL A 86 4.04 7.54 10.39
CA VAL A 86 4.47 6.15 10.38
C VAL A 86 3.79 5.42 9.22
N ILE A 87 4.44 4.39 8.70
CA ILE A 87 3.96 3.65 7.54
C ILE A 87 2.53 3.08 7.72
N SER A 88 2.17 2.67 8.92
CA SER A 88 0.81 2.20 9.20
C SER A 88 -0.26 3.26 8.97
N ALA A 89 0.04 4.53 9.23
CA ALA A 89 -0.89 5.63 8.98
C ALA A 89 -1.06 5.91 7.49
N THR A 90 0.03 5.84 6.71
CA THR A 90 -0.06 6.01 5.25
C THR A 90 -0.77 4.84 4.56
N LEU A 91 -0.55 3.61 5.02
CA LEU A 91 -1.29 2.42 4.56
C LEU A 91 -2.78 2.50 4.93
N PHE A 92 -3.10 3.00 6.12
CA PHE A 92 -4.51 3.23 6.51
C PHE A 92 -5.17 4.30 5.64
N GLY A 93 -4.44 5.36 5.29
CA GLY A 93 -4.89 6.36 4.33
C GLY A 93 -5.12 5.78 2.93
N ALA A 94 -4.24 4.88 2.48
CA ALA A 94 -4.43 4.16 1.22
C ALA A 94 -5.66 3.24 1.24
N LEU A 95 -5.92 2.57 2.36
CA LEU A 95 -7.13 1.78 2.56
C LEU A 95 -8.39 2.67 2.47
N ALA A 96 -8.40 3.81 3.14
CA ALA A 96 -9.51 4.76 3.08
C ALA A 96 -9.76 5.25 1.64
N GLY A 97 -8.67 5.57 0.92
CA GLY A 97 -8.74 6.04 -0.48
C GLY A 97 -9.04 4.96 -1.51
N SER A 98 -8.90 3.67 -1.16
CA SER A 98 -9.12 2.55 -2.08
C SER A 98 -10.59 2.32 -2.43
N GLY A 99 -11.51 2.76 -1.57
CA GLY A 99 -12.92 2.43 -1.70
C GLY A 99 -13.24 0.94 -1.47
N ALA A 100 -12.29 0.15 -0.97
CA ALA A 100 -12.47 -1.29 -0.76
C ALA A 100 -13.40 -1.62 0.42
N LEU A 101 -13.58 -0.67 1.35
CA LEU A 101 -14.50 -0.79 2.47
C LEU A 101 -15.70 0.14 2.28
N PRO A 102 -16.90 -0.25 2.75
CA PRO A 102 -18.13 0.54 2.59
C PRO A 102 -18.25 1.67 3.62
N PHE A 103 -17.13 2.30 3.98
CA PHE A 103 -17.11 3.39 4.96
C PHE A 103 -16.75 4.70 4.29
N PRO A 104 -17.41 5.81 4.66
CA PRO A 104 -17.04 7.13 4.17
C PRO A 104 -15.68 7.56 4.75
N ARG A 105 -15.01 8.49 4.09
CA ARG A 105 -13.69 9.00 4.50
C ARG A 105 -13.71 9.51 5.95
N GLU A 106 -14.77 10.17 6.35
CA GLU A 106 -14.96 10.73 7.69
C GLU A 106 -14.86 9.67 8.78
N ALA A 107 -15.34 8.45 8.53
CA ALA A 107 -15.24 7.34 9.49
C ALA A 107 -13.78 6.94 9.77
N PHE A 108 -12.92 6.99 8.74
CA PHE A 108 -11.47 6.74 8.91
C PHE A 108 -10.80 7.88 9.67
N GLU A 109 -11.15 9.12 9.36
CA GLU A 109 -10.62 10.30 10.07
C GLU A 109 -11.03 10.30 11.53
N ASP A 110 -12.27 9.96 11.84
CA ASP A 110 -12.77 9.84 13.21
C ASP A 110 -12.06 8.73 14.00
N ALA A 111 -11.78 7.60 13.35
CA ALA A 111 -10.99 6.52 13.95
C ALA A 111 -9.57 6.99 14.32
N ILE A 112 -8.92 7.78 13.45
CA ILE A 112 -7.61 8.37 13.74
C ILE A 112 -7.71 9.34 14.91
N ARG A 113 -8.69 10.23 14.93
CA ARG A 113 -8.92 11.19 16.03
C ARG A 113 -9.16 10.47 17.36
N ALA A 114 -10.01 9.44 17.34
CA ALA A 114 -10.32 8.64 18.53
C ALA A 114 -9.11 7.87 19.07
N SER A 115 -8.16 7.47 18.20
CA SER A 115 -6.95 6.77 18.62
C SER A 115 -5.96 7.65 19.38
N GLY A 116 -6.10 8.98 19.30
CA GLY A 116 -5.20 9.97 19.89
C GLY A 116 -3.77 9.94 19.31
N LYS A 117 -3.50 9.07 18.34
CA LYS A 117 -2.19 8.95 17.71
C LYS A 117 -2.17 9.71 16.39
N GLY A 118 -1.28 10.68 16.26
CA GLY A 118 -1.09 11.42 15.01
C GLY A 118 -1.91 12.71 14.86
N VAL A 119 -2.86 12.99 15.76
CA VAL A 119 -3.74 14.18 15.72
C VAL A 119 -2.93 15.48 15.83
N ALA A 120 -1.88 15.50 16.64
CA ALA A 120 -1.04 16.68 16.84
C ALA A 120 -0.26 17.15 15.59
N ARG A 121 -0.24 16.35 14.50
CA ARG A 121 0.41 16.69 13.24
C ARG A 121 -0.57 16.95 12.09
N ALA A 122 -1.79 16.46 12.17
CA ALA A 122 -2.84 16.78 11.19
C ALA A 122 -3.18 18.29 11.22
N ASP A 123 -3.12 18.91 12.39
CA ASP A 123 -3.35 20.35 12.55
C ASP A 123 -2.20 21.23 12.05
N ARG A 124 -1.07 20.64 11.63
CA ARG A 124 0.10 21.35 11.09
C ARG A 124 0.29 21.18 9.58
N LEU A 125 -0.67 20.57 8.89
CA LEU A 125 -0.66 20.65 7.43
C LEU A 125 -0.90 22.12 7.06
N PRO A 126 0.02 22.78 6.32
CA PRO A 126 -0.26 24.12 5.86
C PRO A 126 -1.55 24.08 5.04
N GLU A 127 -2.44 25.04 5.29
CA GLU A 127 -3.54 25.38 4.39
C GLU A 127 -2.92 25.90 3.09
N GLY A 128 -2.39 25.00 2.28
CA GLY A 128 -1.84 25.25 0.97
C GLY A 128 -2.53 24.35 -0.02
N ASP A 129 -3.37 24.96 -0.83
CA ASP A 129 -3.96 24.44 -2.06
C ASP A 129 -4.04 22.92 -2.20
N ALA A 130 -5.09 22.35 -1.65
CA ALA A 130 -5.46 20.95 -1.84
C ALA A 130 -5.79 20.61 -3.31
N ALA A 131 -5.61 21.56 -4.24
CA ALA A 131 -5.99 21.40 -5.64
C ALA A 131 -4.92 20.75 -6.53
N ASP A 132 -3.64 20.70 -6.14
CA ASP A 132 -2.58 20.30 -7.08
C ASP A 132 -1.62 19.21 -6.64
N HIS A 133 -1.70 18.67 -5.44
CA HIS A 133 -0.76 17.64 -4.94
C HIS A 133 -1.41 16.38 -4.37
N GLY A 134 -2.68 16.15 -4.68
CA GLY A 134 -3.33 14.87 -4.39
C GLY A 134 -2.72 13.73 -5.23
N PRO A 135 -2.73 12.48 -4.71
CA PRO A 135 -2.24 11.34 -5.47
C PRO A 135 -2.99 11.23 -6.80
N ARG A 136 -2.24 11.31 -7.90
CA ARG A 136 -2.79 11.09 -9.24
C ARG A 136 -2.86 9.60 -9.51
N TRP A 137 -4.06 9.10 -9.73
CA TRP A 137 -4.29 7.73 -10.14
C TRP A 137 -4.08 7.60 -11.65
N SER A 138 -3.17 6.75 -12.09
CA SER A 138 -3.05 6.41 -13.50
C SER A 138 -3.85 5.13 -13.80
N GLU A 139 -4.83 5.23 -14.67
CA GLU A 139 -5.51 4.06 -15.23
C GLU A 139 -4.73 3.56 -16.45
N LYS A 140 -4.11 2.40 -16.34
CA LYS A 140 -3.61 1.66 -17.50
C LYS A 140 -4.59 0.55 -17.85
N GLY A 141 -5.05 0.65 -19.08
CA GLY A 141 -6.03 -0.17 -19.79
C GLY A 141 -6.33 -1.58 -19.32
N GLY A 142 -7.61 -1.88 -19.12
CA GLY A 142 -8.20 -3.21 -19.23
C GLY A 142 -8.24 -4.07 -17.97
N GLY A 143 -7.45 -3.79 -16.96
CA GLY A 143 -7.54 -4.35 -15.61
C GLY A 143 -7.28 -3.20 -14.65
N VAL A 144 -8.12 -3.02 -13.64
CA VAL A 144 -8.05 -1.86 -12.76
C VAL A 144 -6.83 -1.95 -11.85
N SER A 145 -5.65 -1.73 -12.43
CA SER A 145 -4.42 -1.49 -11.68
C SER A 145 -4.29 0.02 -11.49
N ARG A 146 -4.51 0.50 -10.27
CA ARG A 146 -4.30 1.90 -9.91
C ARG A 146 -2.95 2.03 -9.23
N THR A 147 -1.97 2.53 -9.95
CA THR A 147 -0.66 2.87 -9.39
C THR A 147 -0.66 4.34 -8.99
N LEU A 148 -0.34 4.62 -7.74
CA LEU A 148 -0.09 5.98 -7.26
C LEU A 148 1.23 6.48 -7.86
N ALA A 149 1.16 7.40 -8.81
CA ALA A 149 2.32 8.13 -9.30
C ALA A 149 2.44 9.46 -8.55
N TYR A 150 3.52 9.64 -7.81
CA TYR A 150 3.91 10.95 -7.31
C TYR A 150 4.79 11.62 -8.36
N GLY A 151 4.37 12.79 -8.83
CA GLY A 151 5.22 13.66 -9.63
C GLY A 151 6.40 14.17 -8.79
N ARG A 152 7.56 14.32 -9.46
CA ARG A 152 8.80 14.89 -8.89
C ARG A 152 8.61 16.35 -8.55
#